data_645500ff4f8368fe888408dde820d53e
#
_entry.id   645500ff4f8368fe888408dde820d53e
#
_cell.length_a   1.000
_cell.length_b   1.000
_cell.length_c   1.000
_cell.angle_alpha   90.00
_cell.angle_beta   90.00
_cell.angle_gamma   90.00
#
_symmetry.space_group_name_H-M   'P 1'
#
loop_
_entity.id
_entity.type
_entity.pdbx_description
1 polymer ?
#
loop_
_entity_poly.entity_id
_entity_poly.type
_entity_poly.pdbx_seq_one_letter_code
_entity_poly.pdbx_strand_id
1 'polypeptide(L)'
;VYKVIYTDGATGILKIPKGAGKDNLMYEYLAGVKLNQLRHVFPQFIETKHVYYYSDSLGNPPDMNRLHNLTPHNPENGCRTAGHQALLIKEVDGPSLKTKLNDSDFLAHDLAGVLFQIYYTLHMLKHEFTHYDLHSSNILLDNPVGGKPMLFRYTAYDPPIEFVCRYVPKIIDYGRAFVKGIDLSGLESSTCNTPDCEPDGKQCGFTYYHHEFQDVTKANVSQDLRLLVNLPGPWASLSHKVRFGYHVPEKKVRFTTEEHKVGQWPRRIVNVTDALAALTARLPSKKSSYAAIFTINGTPSGDGRRGEYKFVLAQAGGTRRKKRRRTRRV
;
A
#
# COMPACT_ATOMS: atom_id res chain seq x y z
N VAL A 1 14.21 6.65 -11.82
CA VAL A 1 12.79 7.01 -11.69
C VAL A 1 12.62 8.42 -12.21
N TYR A 2 11.67 8.66 -13.11
CA TYR A 2 11.45 9.94 -13.77
C TYR A 2 10.01 10.37 -13.67
N LYS A 3 9.76 11.67 -13.47
CA LYS A 3 8.43 12.26 -13.58
C LYS A 3 8.08 12.46 -15.06
N VAL A 4 6.91 12.02 -15.45
CA VAL A 4 6.35 12.16 -16.80
C VAL A 4 5.15 13.11 -16.74
N ILE A 5 5.11 14.04 -17.68
CA ILE A 5 3.97 14.95 -17.86
C ILE A 5 3.32 14.60 -19.19
N TYR A 6 2.03 14.28 -19.15
CA TYR A 6 1.23 14.00 -20.34
C TYR A 6 0.80 15.29 -21.04
N THR A 7 0.35 15.16 -22.28
CA THR A 7 -0.11 16.30 -23.10
C THR A 7 -1.34 16.99 -22.51
N ASP A 8 -2.14 16.28 -21.72
CA ASP A 8 -3.31 16.82 -21.00
C ASP A 8 -2.94 17.45 -19.64
N GLY A 9 -1.65 17.51 -19.31
CA GLY A 9 -1.13 18.01 -18.04
C GLY A 9 -1.17 17.00 -16.88
N ALA A 10 -1.72 15.82 -17.08
CA ALA A 10 -1.65 14.76 -16.07
C ALA A 10 -0.20 14.30 -15.85
N THR A 11 0.08 13.75 -14.69
CA THR A 11 1.44 13.35 -14.31
C THR A 11 1.52 11.87 -13.94
N GLY A 12 2.71 11.29 -14.14
CA GLY A 12 3.02 9.93 -13.78
C GLY A 12 4.48 9.77 -13.39
N ILE A 13 4.80 8.62 -12.85
CA ILE A 13 6.16 8.21 -12.50
C ILE A 13 6.55 7.04 -13.38
N LEU A 14 7.61 7.22 -14.17
CA LEU A 14 8.23 6.17 -14.96
C LEU A 14 9.37 5.55 -14.16
N LYS A 15 9.23 4.28 -13.81
CA LYS A 15 10.22 3.47 -13.12
C LYS A 15 10.98 2.66 -14.17
N ILE A 16 12.31 2.76 -14.16
CA ILE A 16 13.21 1.99 -15.02
C ILE A 16 14.23 1.26 -14.14
N PRO A 17 14.82 0.14 -14.60
CA PRO A 17 15.87 -0.57 -13.88
C PRO A 17 17.07 0.33 -13.60
N LYS A 18 17.79 0.07 -12.52
CA LYS A 18 19.03 0.79 -12.16
C LYS A 18 20.29 0.27 -12.86
N GLY A 19 20.20 -0.81 -13.62
CA GLY A 19 21.35 -1.43 -14.27
C GLY A 19 20.96 -2.70 -15.03
N ALA A 20 21.94 -3.43 -15.54
CA ALA A 20 21.77 -4.67 -16.34
C ALA A 20 21.38 -5.90 -15.48
N GLY A 21 20.81 -5.71 -14.30
CA GLY A 21 20.35 -6.78 -13.43
C GLY A 21 18.98 -7.35 -13.83
N LYS A 22 18.55 -8.41 -13.13
CA LYS A 22 17.22 -8.98 -13.29
C LYS A 22 16.15 -7.90 -13.01
N ASP A 23 15.23 -7.76 -13.95
CA ASP A 23 14.18 -6.76 -13.93
C ASP A 23 12.87 -7.43 -13.49
N ASN A 24 12.30 -7.00 -12.36
CA ASN A 24 11.03 -7.50 -11.87
C ASN A 24 9.84 -6.56 -12.18
N LEU A 25 10.02 -5.60 -13.06
CA LEU A 25 8.99 -4.58 -13.37
C LEU A 25 7.75 -5.19 -14.03
N MET A 26 7.89 -6.29 -14.79
CA MET A 26 6.72 -7.01 -15.33
C MET A 26 5.89 -7.62 -14.20
N TYR A 27 6.53 -8.28 -13.24
CA TYR A 27 5.81 -8.81 -12.07
C TYR A 27 5.14 -7.68 -11.28
N GLU A 28 5.86 -6.58 -11.04
CA GLU A 28 5.31 -5.40 -10.36
C GLU A 28 4.10 -4.82 -11.12
N TYR A 29 4.16 -4.80 -12.45
CA TYR A 29 3.03 -4.40 -13.29
C TYR A 29 1.81 -5.31 -13.10
N LEU A 30 1.98 -6.63 -13.20
CA LEU A 30 0.88 -7.58 -13.04
C LEU A 30 0.26 -7.52 -11.64
N ALA A 31 1.09 -7.43 -10.61
CA ALA A 31 0.65 -7.20 -9.24
C ALA A 31 -0.15 -5.90 -9.11
N GLY A 32 0.38 -4.80 -9.65
CA GLY A 32 -0.27 -3.51 -9.62
C GLY A 32 -1.60 -3.45 -10.37
N VAL A 33 -1.67 -4.05 -11.56
CA VAL A 33 -2.94 -4.15 -12.34
C VAL A 33 -3.99 -4.96 -11.58
N LYS A 34 -3.58 -6.07 -10.92
CA LYS A 34 -4.48 -6.84 -10.07
C LYS A 34 -4.98 -6.02 -8.88
N LEU A 35 -4.10 -5.26 -8.23
CA LEU A 35 -4.44 -4.37 -7.13
C LEU A 35 -5.29 -3.16 -7.57
N ASN A 36 -5.19 -2.71 -8.83
CA ASN A 36 -6.07 -1.69 -9.38
C ASN A 36 -7.55 -2.06 -9.26
N GLN A 37 -7.88 -3.35 -9.36
CA GLN A 37 -9.25 -3.85 -9.20
C GLN A 37 -9.79 -3.64 -7.77
N LEU A 38 -8.91 -3.44 -6.79
CA LEU A 38 -9.25 -3.23 -5.38
C LEU A 38 -9.26 -1.76 -4.96
N ARG A 39 -8.83 -0.84 -5.83
CA ARG A 39 -8.67 0.58 -5.49
C ARG A 39 -9.99 1.27 -5.15
N HIS A 40 -11.12 0.79 -5.66
CA HIS A 40 -12.43 1.31 -5.33
C HIS A 40 -12.87 1.01 -3.88
N VAL A 41 -12.22 0.05 -3.22
CA VAL A 41 -12.42 -0.29 -1.80
C VAL A 41 -11.26 0.23 -0.94
N PHE A 42 -10.03 0.04 -1.44
CA PHE A 42 -8.80 0.35 -0.74
C PHE A 42 -8.02 1.44 -1.47
N PRO A 43 -8.29 2.73 -1.15
CA PRO A 43 -7.60 3.86 -1.78
C PRO A 43 -6.09 3.89 -1.48
N GLN A 44 -5.60 2.97 -0.65
CA GLN A 44 -4.19 2.83 -0.30
C GLN A 44 -3.33 2.27 -1.42
N PHE A 45 -3.91 1.58 -2.41
CA PHE A 45 -3.14 1.09 -3.55
C PHE A 45 -2.90 2.20 -4.58
N ILE A 46 -1.65 2.29 -5.08
CA ILE A 46 -1.32 3.21 -6.16
C ILE A 46 -1.85 2.68 -7.50
N GLU A 47 -2.16 3.60 -8.40
CA GLU A 47 -2.57 3.23 -9.75
C GLU A 47 -1.38 2.83 -10.60
N THR A 48 -1.38 1.59 -11.05
CA THR A 48 -0.46 1.08 -12.06
C THR A 48 -1.10 1.28 -13.43
N LYS A 49 -0.39 1.99 -14.32
CA LYS A 49 -0.94 2.42 -15.61
C LYS A 49 -0.52 1.49 -16.75
N HIS A 50 0.77 1.48 -17.06
CA HIS A 50 1.30 0.77 -18.22
C HIS A 50 2.69 0.19 -17.94
N VAL A 51 3.05 -0.81 -18.73
CA VAL A 51 4.42 -1.29 -18.85
C VAL A 51 4.87 -1.12 -20.30
N TYR A 52 6.11 -0.70 -20.46
CA TYR A 52 6.76 -0.49 -21.75
C TYR A 52 8.01 -1.33 -21.83
N TYR A 53 8.48 -1.57 -23.07
CA TYR A 53 9.81 -2.08 -23.31
C TYR A 53 10.63 -1.09 -24.16
N TYR A 54 11.93 -1.19 -24.07
CA TYR A 54 12.89 -0.41 -24.89
C TYR A 54 14.16 -1.24 -25.10
N SER A 55 14.79 -1.11 -26.31
CA SER A 55 15.92 -1.95 -26.69
C SER A 55 17.27 -1.42 -26.19
N ASP A 56 17.39 -0.10 -26.12
CA ASP A 56 18.63 0.60 -25.79
C ASP A 56 18.45 1.54 -24.60
N SER A 57 19.51 2.26 -24.23
CA SER A 57 19.40 3.30 -23.21
C SER A 57 18.36 4.35 -23.61
N LEU A 58 17.48 4.67 -22.66
CA LEU A 58 16.51 5.76 -22.85
C LEU A 58 17.15 7.16 -22.82
N GLY A 59 18.43 7.25 -22.46
CA GLY A 59 19.09 8.54 -22.26
C GLY A 59 18.78 9.16 -20.88
N ASN A 60 19.31 10.35 -20.64
CA ASN A 60 19.07 11.13 -19.42
C ASN A 60 18.94 12.63 -19.80
N PRO A 61 17.71 13.20 -19.88
CA PRO A 61 16.40 12.60 -19.56
C PRO A 61 15.99 11.49 -20.55
N PRO A 62 15.05 10.60 -20.14
CA PRO A 62 14.59 9.51 -21.00
C PRO A 62 13.87 10.03 -22.23
N ASP A 63 14.25 9.49 -23.40
CA ASP A 63 13.51 9.72 -24.64
C ASP A 63 12.26 8.81 -24.68
N MET A 64 11.10 9.40 -24.45
CA MET A 64 9.83 8.70 -24.41
C MET A 64 9.42 8.08 -25.76
N ASN A 65 9.98 8.55 -26.88
CA ASN A 65 9.69 7.98 -28.20
C ASN A 65 10.32 6.59 -28.39
N ARG A 66 11.24 6.21 -27.55
CA ARG A 66 11.85 4.86 -27.54
C ARG A 66 11.06 3.83 -26.74
N LEU A 67 10.02 4.25 -26.06
CA LEU A 67 9.14 3.36 -25.30
C LEU A 67 8.10 2.72 -26.22
N HIS A 68 8.07 1.40 -26.24
CA HIS A 68 7.08 0.63 -26.97
C HIS A 68 6.10 -0.03 -26.01
N ASN A 69 4.80 0.03 -26.32
CA ASN A 69 3.77 -0.59 -25.50
C ASN A 69 3.99 -2.11 -25.42
N LEU A 70 3.99 -2.65 -24.21
CA LEU A 70 3.83 -4.06 -23.95
C LEU A 70 2.35 -4.38 -23.81
N THR A 71 1.83 -5.20 -24.71
CA THR A 71 0.46 -5.68 -24.57
C THR A 71 0.42 -6.78 -23.50
N PRO A 72 -0.50 -6.71 -22.52
CA PRO A 72 -0.60 -7.68 -21.43
C PRO A 72 -0.80 -9.13 -21.89
N HIS A 73 -1.31 -9.33 -23.13
CA HIS A 73 -1.61 -10.64 -23.68
C HIS A 73 -0.39 -11.36 -24.30
N ASN A 74 0.75 -10.71 -24.39
CA ASN A 74 1.96 -11.35 -24.85
C ASN A 74 3.20 -10.82 -24.09
N PRO A 75 3.31 -11.11 -22.79
CA PRO A 75 4.47 -10.71 -21.98
C PRO A 75 5.77 -11.34 -22.51
N GLU A 76 5.67 -12.49 -23.20
CA GLU A 76 6.83 -13.17 -23.77
C GLU A 76 7.59 -12.32 -24.80
N ASN A 77 6.89 -11.48 -25.57
CA ASN A 77 7.55 -10.68 -26.60
C ASN A 77 8.50 -9.64 -26.03
N GLY A 78 8.14 -9.01 -24.89
CA GLY A 78 9.01 -8.04 -24.23
C GLY A 78 10.25 -8.65 -23.59
N CYS A 79 10.12 -9.87 -23.07
CA CYS A 79 11.20 -10.59 -22.39
C CYS A 79 12.15 -11.31 -23.36
N ARG A 80 11.65 -11.74 -24.52
CA ARG A 80 12.46 -12.41 -25.56
C ARG A 80 13.36 -11.47 -26.34
N THR A 81 13.06 -10.19 -26.38
CA THR A 81 13.79 -9.20 -27.19
C THR A 81 14.99 -8.56 -26.51
N ALA A 82 15.56 -9.16 -25.46
CA ALA A 82 16.73 -8.64 -24.73
C ALA A 82 16.59 -7.15 -24.32
N GLY A 83 15.38 -6.64 -24.29
CA GLY A 83 15.06 -5.24 -23.96
C GLY A 83 14.90 -5.02 -22.46
N HIS A 84 14.97 -3.78 -22.08
CA HIS A 84 14.65 -3.33 -20.73
C HIS A 84 13.16 -3.01 -20.62
N GLN A 85 12.65 -3.02 -19.39
CA GLN A 85 11.25 -2.66 -19.12
C GLN A 85 11.16 -1.33 -18.39
N ALA A 86 10.03 -0.64 -18.57
CA ALA A 86 9.72 0.57 -17.85
C ALA A 86 8.27 0.50 -17.37
N LEU A 87 8.05 0.78 -16.09
CA LEU A 87 6.74 0.75 -15.45
C LEU A 87 6.24 2.17 -15.21
N LEU A 88 5.04 2.46 -15.65
CA LEU A 88 4.37 3.72 -15.43
C LEU A 88 3.29 3.58 -14.34
N ILE A 89 3.43 4.36 -13.30
CA ILE A 89 2.47 4.45 -12.19
C ILE A 89 1.97 5.88 -12.04
N LYS A 90 0.84 6.06 -11.38
CA LYS A 90 0.33 7.40 -11.03
C LYS A 90 1.32 8.12 -10.12
N GLU A 91 1.52 9.41 -10.35
CA GLU A 91 2.24 10.26 -9.40
C GLU A 91 1.40 10.47 -8.13
N VAL A 92 2.06 10.47 -7.00
CA VAL A 92 1.53 10.93 -5.70
C VAL A 92 2.30 12.17 -5.30
N ASP A 93 1.60 13.29 -5.24
CA ASP A 93 2.18 14.57 -4.80
C ASP A 93 2.22 14.62 -3.28
N GLY A 94 3.20 13.95 -2.72
CA GLY A 94 3.36 13.90 -1.27
C GLY A 94 4.67 13.22 -0.83
N PRO A 95 5.12 13.51 0.40
CA PRO A 95 6.35 12.94 0.92
C PRO A 95 6.21 11.44 1.21
N SER A 96 7.34 10.74 1.32
CA SER A 96 7.34 9.39 1.87
C SER A 96 7.05 9.39 3.37
N LEU A 97 6.49 8.31 3.89
CA LEU A 97 6.34 8.10 5.32
C LEU A 97 7.70 8.21 6.03
N LYS A 98 8.78 7.69 5.42
CA LYS A 98 10.14 7.80 5.96
C LYS A 98 10.53 9.25 6.24
N THR A 99 10.25 10.16 5.33
CA THR A 99 10.51 11.60 5.51
C THR A 99 9.70 12.17 6.67
N LYS A 100 8.43 11.78 6.78
CA LYS A 100 7.51 12.29 7.81
C LYS A 100 7.73 11.69 9.21
N LEU A 101 8.43 10.59 9.34
CA LEU A 101 8.79 10.04 10.66
C LEU A 101 9.75 10.93 11.47
N ASN A 102 10.33 11.97 10.87
CA ASN A 102 11.12 12.99 11.56
C ASN A 102 10.31 14.24 11.96
N ASP A 103 9.02 14.30 11.63
CA ASP A 103 8.13 15.42 11.90
C ASP A 103 7.31 15.12 13.15
N SER A 104 7.57 15.88 14.23
CA SER A 104 6.90 15.67 15.53
C SER A 104 5.39 15.93 15.47
N ASP A 105 4.93 16.88 14.66
CA ASP A 105 3.50 17.16 14.46
C ASP A 105 2.81 15.97 13.77
N PHE A 106 3.45 15.43 12.74
CA PHE A 106 2.96 14.22 12.08
C PHE A 106 2.90 13.02 13.04
N LEU A 107 3.95 12.81 13.84
CA LEU A 107 3.98 11.71 14.81
C LEU A 107 2.85 11.82 15.83
N ALA A 108 2.52 13.04 16.26
CA ALA A 108 1.49 13.29 17.26
C ALA A 108 0.05 13.18 16.70
N HIS A 109 -0.17 13.60 15.46
CA HIS A 109 -1.53 13.81 14.96
C HIS A 109 -1.96 12.90 13.83
N ASP A 110 -1.03 12.41 12.99
CA ASP A 110 -1.38 11.67 11.78
C ASP A 110 -0.90 10.23 11.76
N LEU A 111 0.24 9.91 12.39
CA LEU A 111 0.86 8.60 12.24
C LEU A 111 -0.07 7.45 12.63
N ALA A 112 -0.87 7.61 13.70
CA ALA A 112 -1.86 6.59 14.10
C ALA A 112 -2.85 6.32 12.97
N GLY A 113 -3.42 7.38 12.39
CA GLY A 113 -4.39 7.29 11.32
C GLY A 113 -3.80 6.71 10.03
N VAL A 114 -2.57 7.08 9.69
CA VAL A 114 -1.84 6.53 8.53
C VAL A 114 -1.59 5.04 8.71
N LEU A 115 -1.03 4.61 9.83
CA LEU A 115 -0.77 3.21 10.11
C LEU A 115 -2.07 2.39 10.18
N PHE A 116 -3.12 2.94 10.81
CA PHE A 116 -4.43 2.28 10.86
C PHE A 116 -4.95 1.99 9.44
N GLN A 117 -4.92 2.96 8.53
CA GLN A 117 -5.38 2.79 7.14
C GLN A 117 -4.61 1.67 6.43
N ILE A 118 -3.29 1.61 6.60
CA ILE A 118 -2.44 0.56 6.01
C ILE A 118 -2.83 -0.80 6.58
N TYR A 119 -2.82 -0.95 7.91
CA TYR A 119 -3.09 -2.24 8.55
C TYR A 119 -4.54 -2.70 8.43
N TYR A 120 -5.49 -1.77 8.28
CA TYR A 120 -6.85 -2.12 7.88
C TYR A 120 -6.86 -2.81 6.51
N THR A 121 -6.19 -2.24 5.52
CA THR A 121 -6.09 -2.82 4.18
C THR A 121 -5.42 -4.19 4.21
N LEU A 122 -4.30 -4.31 4.92
CA LEU A 122 -3.57 -5.58 5.07
C LEU A 122 -4.41 -6.65 5.80
N HIS A 123 -5.15 -6.26 6.84
CA HIS A 123 -6.04 -7.17 7.58
C HIS A 123 -7.17 -7.68 6.69
N MET A 124 -7.81 -6.78 5.95
CA MET A 124 -8.90 -7.15 5.04
C MET A 124 -8.44 -8.09 3.92
N LEU A 125 -7.18 -7.98 3.51
CA LEU A 125 -6.58 -8.75 2.41
C LEU A 125 -5.56 -9.79 2.88
N LYS A 126 -5.56 -10.16 4.15
CA LYS A 126 -4.53 -11.00 4.80
C LYS A 126 -4.26 -12.35 4.13
N HIS A 127 -5.22 -12.88 3.36
CA HIS A 127 -5.08 -14.13 2.60
C HIS A 127 -4.97 -13.92 1.09
N GLU A 128 -4.94 -12.65 0.65
CA GLU A 128 -4.93 -12.28 -0.76
C GLU A 128 -3.74 -11.39 -1.12
N PHE A 129 -3.15 -10.72 -0.13
CA PHE A 129 -2.06 -9.78 -0.35
C PHE A 129 -1.07 -9.80 0.81
N THR A 130 0.22 -9.82 0.48
CA THR A 130 1.34 -9.53 1.36
C THR A 130 2.35 -8.72 0.57
N HIS A 131 2.77 -7.59 1.07
CA HIS A 131 3.72 -6.73 0.37
C HIS A 131 5.14 -7.29 0.34
N TYR A 132 5.52 -8.00 1.38
CA TYR A 132 6.84 -8.58 1.62
C TYR A 132 8.02 -7.60 1.77
N ASP A 133 7.92 -6.39 1.24
CA ASP A 133 8.93 -5.34 1.39
C ASP A 133 8.31 -4.03 1.93
N LEU A 134 7.37 -4.15 2.88
CA LEU A 134 6.67 -3.01 3.43
C LEU A 134 7.54 -2.26 4.43
N HIS A 135 8.08 -1.14 4.01
CA HIS A 135 8.84 -0.21 4.85
C HIS A 135 8.43 1.24 4.58
N SER A 136 8.88 2.15 5.43
CA SER A 136 8.43 3.55 5.38
C SER A 136 8.77 4.30 4.09
N SER A 137 9.75 3.84 3.30
CA SER A 137 10.05 4.43 1.98
C SER A 137 9.06 3.97 0.89
N ASN A 138 8.37 2.82 1.09
CA ASN A 138 7.38 2.28 0.16
C ASN A 138 5.95 2.75 0.48
N ILE A 139 5.83 3.78 1.31
CA ILE A 139 4.57 4.47 1.61
C ILE A 139 4.71 5.94 1.25
N LEU A 140 3.87 6.42 0.33
CA LEU A 140 3.72 7.83 0.02
C LEU A 140 2.47 8.38 0.72
N LEU A 141 2.48 9.65 1.07
CA LEU A 141 1.43 10.30 1.84
C LEU A 141 0.69 11.31 0.95
N ASP A 142 -0.41 10.86 0.35
CA ASP A 142 -1.29 11.68 -0.48
C ASP A 142 -2.18 12.58 0.38
N ASN A 143 -2.33 13.84 -0.01
CA ASN A 143 -3.27 14.76 0.62
C ASN A 143 -4.16 15.45 -0.42
N PRO A 144 -5.30 14.87 -0.76
CA PRO A 144 -6.17 15.36 -1.83
C PRO A 144 -6.89 16.69 -1.50
N VAL A 145 -6.74 17.22 -0.29
CA VAL A 145 -7.39 18.46 0.16
C VAL A 145 -6.40 19.55 0.59
N GLY A 146 -5.18 19.49 0.05
CA GLY A 146 -4.19 20.57 0.25
C GLY A 146 -3.76 20.78 1.71
N GLY A 147 -3.36 19.74 2.41
CA GLY A 147 -2.85 19.80 3.78
C GLY A 147 -3.92 19.87 4.88
N LYS A 148 -5.19 19.94 4.51
CA LYS A 148 -6.29 20.00 5.48
C LYS A 148 -6.62 18.61 6.03
N PRO A 149 -7.12 18.52 7.28
CA PRO A 149 -7.58 17.27 7.87
C PRO A 149 -8.81 16.71 7.15
N MET A 150 -8.90 15.37 7.10
CA MET A 150 -10.03 14.62 6.58
C MET A 150 -10.58 13.68 7.65
N LEU A 151 -11.90 13.51 7.70
CA LEU A 151 -12.55 12.53 8.55
C LEU A 151 -12.57 11.18 7.83
N PHE A 152 -11.98 10.17 8.44
CA PHE A 152 -12.08 8.77 8.01
C PHE A 152 -13.14 8.06 8.84
N ARG A 153 -14.04 7.36 8.15
CA ARG A 153 -15.13 6.58 8.76
C ARG A 153 -15.12 5.17 8.18
N TYR A 154 -14.88 4.19 9.03
CA TYR A 154 -14.87 2.76 8.71
C TYR A 154 -16.14 2.12 9.23
N THR A 155 -17.07 1.81 8.31
CA THR A 155 -18.42 1.34 8.66
C THR A 155 -18.53 -0.18 8.84
N ALA A 156 -17.43 -0.92 8.59
CA ALA A 156 -17.37 -2.36 8.87
C ALA A 156 -17.40 -2.71 10.37
N TYR A 157 -17.31 -1.72 11.24
CA TYR A 157 -17.36 -1.87 12.70
C TYR A 157 -18.66 -1.32 13.26
N ASP A 158 -19.11 -1.87 14.39
CA ASP A 158 -20.24 -1.35 15.16
C ASP A 158 -19.80 -1.10 16.62
N PRO A 159 -19.72 0.17 17.07
CA PRO A 159 -19.92 1.39 16.28
C PRO A 159 -18.81 1.62 15.24
N PRO A 160 -19.08 2.43 14.19
CA PRO A 160 -18.06 2.79 13.18
C PRO A 160 -16.82 3.42 13.81
N ILE A 161 -15.64 3.03 13.30
CA ILE A 161 -14.38 3.66 13.71
C ILE A 161 -14.22 4.97 12.94
N GLU A 162 -14.06 6.07 13.68
CA GLU A 162 -13.88 7.40 13.12
C GLU A 162 -12.63 8.09 13.70
N PHE A 163 -11.84 8.70 12.83
CA PHE A 163 -10.70 9.54 13.23
C PHE A 163 -10.41 10.61 12.18
N VAL A 164 -9.63 11.61 12.56
CA VAL A 164 -9.18 12.67 11.66
C VAL A 164 -7.71 12.46 11.34
N CYS A 165 -7.36 12.56 10.06
CA CYS A 165 -6.00 12.46 9.55
C CYS A 165 -5.84 13.33 8.30
N ARG A 166 -4.64 13.87 8.06
CA ARG A 166 -4.35 14.69 6.88
C ARG A 166 -4.02 13.87 5.64
N TYR A 167 -3.73 12.58 5.76
CA TYR A 167 -3.14 11.79 4.70
C TYR A 167 -3.90 10.51 4.38
N VAL A 168 -3.89 10.17 3.08
CA VAL A 168 -4.22 8.84 2.57
C VAL A 168 -2.89 8.16 2.20
N PRO A 169 -2.44 7.14 2.92
CA PRO A 169 -1.21 6.45 2.55
C PRO A 169 -1.38 5.71 1.23
N LYS A 170 -0.36 5.75 0.38
CA LYS A 170 -0.27 5.00 -0.89
C LYS A 170 0.86 3.99 -0.78
N ILE A 171 0.52 2.72 -0.91
CA ILE A 171 1.48 1.62 -0.93
C ILE A 171 2.03 1.52 -2.35
N ILE A 172 3.36 1.46 -2.49
CA ILE A 172 4.08 1.39 -3.77
C ILE A 172 5.09 0.24 -3.76
N ASP A 173 5.65 -0.10 -4.92
CA ASP A 173 6.73 -1.08 -5.08
C ASP A 173 6.30 -2.53 -4.81
N TYR A 174 5.46 -3.06 -5.71
CA TYR A 174 4.88 -4.41 -5.58
C TYR A 174 5.79 -5.52 -6.14
N GLY A 175 7.03 -5.23 -6.51
CA GLY A 175 7.95 -6.18 -7.15
C GLY A 175 8.25 -7.43 -6.32
N ARG A 176 7.96 -7.40 -5.02
CA ARG A 176 8.10 -8.53 -4.07
C ARG A 176 6.79 -9.04 -3.48
N ALA A 177 5.66 -8.46 -3.89
CA ALA A 177 4.39 -8.74 -3.24
C ALA A 177 3.84 -10.12 -3.62
N PHE A 178 3.18 -10.80 -2.68
CA PHE A 178 2.20 -11.82 -3.00
C PHE A 178 0.86 -11.14 -3.31
N VAL A 179 0.26 -11.46 -4.45
CA VAL A 179 -1.11 -11.05 -4.80
C VAL A 179 -1.83 -12.29 -5.34
N LYS A 180 -2.90 -12.69 -4.69
CA LYS A 180 -3.66 -13.88 -5.07
C LYS A 180 -4.27 -13.74 -6.46
N GLY A 181 -4.10 -14.78 -7.29
CA GLY A 181 -4.71 -14.85 -8.61
C GLY A 181 -3.99 -13.99 -9.67
N ILE A 182 -2.71 -13.71 -9.50
CA ILE A 182 -1.85 -13.32 -10.62
C ILE A 182 -1.60 -14.57 -11.44
N ASP A 183 -1.85 -14.49 -12.74
CA ASP A 183 -1.44 -15.52 -13.68
C ASP A 183 0.05 -15.35 -13.99
N LEU A 184 0.84 -16.31 -13.55
CA LEU A 184 2.28 -16.38 -13.82
C LEU A 184 2.60 -17.35 -14.96
N SER A 185 1.59 -17.97 -15.58
CA SER A 185 1.81 -18.86 -16.72
C SER A 185 2.43 -18.08 -17.88
N GLY A 186 3.52 -18.58 -18.41
CA GLY A 186 4.33 -17.89 -19.43
C GLY A 186 5.42 -16.96 -18.87
N LEU A 187 5.44 -16.70 -17.58
CA LEU A 187 6.51 -15.93 -16.92
C LEU A 187 7.63 -16.84 -16.40
N GLU A 188 7.36 -18.11 -16.18
CA GLU A 188 8.28 -19.05 -15.51
C GLU A 188 9.57 -19.35 -16.30
N SER A 189 9.58 -19.10 -17.61
CA SER A 189 10.72 -19.40 -18.48
C SER A 189 11.61 -18.21 -18.84
N SER A 190 11.26 -17.00 -18.38
CA SER A 190 11.96 -15.80 -18.81
C SER A 190 12.73 -15.13 -17.68
N THR A 191 13.92 -14.63 -17.98
CA THR A 191 14.78 -13.84 -17.09
C THR A 191 14.11 -12.54 -16.60
N CYS A 192 13.00 -12.16 -17.19
CA CYS A 192 12.25 -10.95 -16.89
C CYS A 192 11.37 -11.02 -15.62
N ASN A 193 11.14 -12.19 -15.08
CA ASN A 193 9.92 -12.38 -14.27
C ASN A 193 10.08 -13.15 -13.00
N THR A 194 11.28 -13.51 -12.68
CA THR A 194 11.44 -14.01 -11.33
C THR A 194 11.21 -12.82 -10.41
N PRO A 195 10.14 -12.85 -9.59
CA PRO A 195 10.17 -12.07 -8.38
C PRO A 195 11.57 -12.30 -7.80
N ASP A 196 12.12 -11.36 -7.07
CA ASP A 196 13.47 -11.46 -6.46
C ASP A 196 13.70 -12.76 -5.65
N CYS A 197 13.03 -13.83 -6.06
CA CYS A 197 13.08 -15.17 -5.53
C CYS A 197 13.63 -16.12 -6.59
N GLU A 198 14.89 -16.48 -6.49
CA GLU A 198 15.41 -17.57 -7.32
C GLU A 198 14.84 -18.92 -6.88
N PRO A 199 14.56 -19.84 -7.82
CA PRO A 199 14.02 -21.15 -7.51
C PRO A 199 14.87 -21.98 -6.55
N ASP A 200 16.19 -21.69 -6.47
CA ASP A 200 17.12 -22.34 -5.57
C ASP A 200 17.07 -21.82 -4.12
N GLY A 201 16.15 -20.90 -3.83
CA GLY A 201 15.86 -20.42 -2.49
C GLY A 201 16.87 -19.43 -1.91
N LYS A 202 17.85 -18.96 -2.69
CA LYS A 202 18.85 -18.02 -2.17
C LYS A 202 18.32 -16.62 -1.95
N GLN A 203 17.26 -16.24 -2.66
CA GLN A 203 16.62 -14.93 -2.53
C GLN A 203 15.21 -15.01 -1.93
N CYS A 204 14.55 -16.19 -1.99
CA CYS A 204 13.34 -16.48 -1.24
C CYS A 204 13.70 -17.01 0.12
N GLY A 205 14.02 -16.16 1.02
CA GLY A 205 14.43 -16.60 2.35
C GLY A 205 14.69 -15.39 3.19
N PHE A 206 15.47 -15.60 4.23
CA PHE A 206 15.89 -14.49 5.05
C PHE A 206 16.86 -13.63 4.27
N THR A 207 16.54 -12.32 4.20
CA THR A 207 17.51 -11.33 3.80
C THR A 207 18.58 -11.20 4.89
N TYR A 208 19.58 -10.38 4.63
CA TYR A 208 20.75 -10.13 5.50
C TYR A 208 20.43 -9.92 7.00
N TYR A 209 19.20 -9.50 7.32
CA TYR A 209 18.76 -9.24 8.70
C TYR A 209 17.97 -10.37 9.36
N HIS A 210 17.86 -11.55 8.76
CA HIS A 210 17.18 -12.74 9.30
C HIS A 210 15.69 -12.59 9.66
N HIS A 211 15.05 -11.45 9.40
CA HIS A 211 13.63 -11.21 9.67
C HIS A 211 12.83 -10.87 8.43
N GLU A 212 13.44 -10.91 7.28
CA GLU A 212 12.79 -10.66 6.02
C GLU A 212 12.67 -11.97 5.26
N PHE A 213 11.49 -12.53 5.24
CA PHE A 213 11.17 -13.68 4.44
C PHE A 213 10.23 -13.28 3.32
N GLN A 214 10.53 -13.78 2.14
CA GLN A 214 9.78 -13.50 0.94
C GLN A 214 9.37 -14.81 0.27
N ASP A 215 8.08 -14.93 -0.06
CA ASP A 215 7.55 -15.99 -0.91
C ASP A 215 6.32 -15.46 -1.65
N VAL A 216 6.53 -15.05 -2.89
CA VAL A 216 5.48 -14.47 -3.73
C VAL A 216 4.35 -15.44 -4.09
N THR A 217 4.46 -16.70 -3.71
CA THR A 217 3.45 -17.73 -3.93
C THR A 217 2.47 -17.88 -2.77
N LYS A 218 2.76 -17.23 -1.62
CA LYS A 218 1.97 -17.40 -0.39
C LYS A 218 1.74 -16.10 0.33
N ALA A 219 0.57 -15.99 0.98
CA ALA A 219 0.33 -14.93 1.94
C ALA A 219 1.11 -15.16 3.24
N ASN A 220 1.62 -14.09 3.83
CA ASN A 220 2.25 -14.10 5.14
C ASN A 220 1.73 -12.95 6.01
N VAL A 221 0.87 -13.27 6.96
CA VAL A 221 0.17 -12.29 7.80
C VAL A 221 1.08 -11.55 8.79
N SER A 222 2.33 -11.96 8.95
CA SER A 222 3.27 -11.32 9.86
C SER A 222 4.38 -10.54 9.19
N GLN A 223 4.66 -10.77 7.91
CA GLN A 223 5.81 -10.15 7.24
C GLN A 223 5.70 -8.62 7.16
N ASP A 224 4.53 -8.12 6.86
CA ASP A 224 4.29 -6.68 6.72
C ASP A 224 4.25 -5.92 8.07
N LEU A 225 4.43 -6.62 9.20
CA LEU A 225 4.72 -6.01 10.50
C LEU A 225 6.07 -5.26 10.49
N ARG A 226 6.92 -5.49 9.50
CA ARG A 226 8.18 -4.78 9.30
C ARG A 226 8.01 -3.26 9.33
N LEU A 227 6.90 -2.74 8.83
CA LEU A 227 6.61 -1.30 8.88
C LEU A 227 6.56 -0.73 10.30
N LEU A 228 6.15 -1.55 11.29
CA LEU A 228 6.08 -1.14 12.71
C LEU A 228 7.43 -1.23 13.44
N VAL A 229 8.41 -1.90 12.85
CA VAL A 229 9.74 -1.99 13.42
C VAL A 229 10.47 -0.66 13.24
N ASN A 230 11.16 -0.21 14.28
CA ASN A 230 11.94 1.03 14.27
C ASN A 230 11.09 2.33 14.14
N LEU A 231 9.85 2.31 14.60
CA LEU A 231 9.08 3.55 14.74
C LEU A 231 9.71 4.45 15.82
N PRO A 232 9.86 5.77 15.54
CA PRO A 232 10.57 6.69 16.43
C PRO A 232 9.70 7.18 17.59
N GLY A 233 10.34 7.78 18.59
CA GLY A 233 9.72 8.54 19.67
C GLY A 233 8.69 7.74 20.48
N PRO A 234 7.48 8.27 20.73
CA PRO A 234 6.44 7.61 21.54
C PRO A 234 5.93 6.30 20.92
N TRP A 235 6.25 6.04 19.64
CA TRP A 235 5.86 4.85 18.90
C TRP A 235 6.81 3.67 19.10
N ALA A 236 8.01 3.88 19.67
CA ALA A 236 8.97 2.82 19.96
C ALA A 236 8.36 1.70 20.84
N SER A 237 7.44 2.05 21.74
CA SER A 237 6.72 1.09 22.57
C SER A 237 5.88 0.09 21.76
N LEU A 238 5.40 0.47 20.57
CA LEU A 238 4.70 -0.42 19.65
C LEU A 238 5.70 -1.32 18.93
N SER A 239 6.82 -0.77 18.45
CA SER A 239 7.90 -1.53 17.81
C SER A 239 8.41 -2.67 18.70
N HIS A 240 8.59 -2.42 19.97
CA HIS A 240 9.04 -3.45 20.94
C HIS A 240 8.05 -4.60 21.14
N LYS A 241 6.77 -4.45 20.75
CA LYS A 241 5.75 -5.50 20.84
C LYS A 241 5.72 -6.40 19.61
N VAL A 242 6.30 -5.96 18.48
CA VAL A 242 6.31 -6.72 17.24
C VAL A 242 7.14 -7.97 17.39
N ARG A 243 6.59 -9.09 16.97
CA ARG A 243 7.28 -10.37 16.85
C ARG A 243 6.83 -10.99 15.54
N PHE A 244 7.80 -11.28 14.69
CA PHE A 244 7.51 -12.00 13.46
C PHE A 244 7.11 -13.41 13.81
N GLY A 245 5.97 -13.88 13.28
CA GLY A 245 5.40 -15.18 13.59
C GLY A 245 6.06 -16.34 12.86
N TYR A 246 7.31 -16.19 12.42
CA TYR A 246 8.07 -17.27 11.84
C TYR A 246 9.09 -17.80 12.85
N HIS A 247 9.16 -19.10 12.90
CA HIS A 247 10.20 -19.80 13.66
C HIS A 247 11.13 -20.47 12.66
N VAL A 248 12.43 -20.33 12.86
CA VAL A 248 13.45 -21.04 12.10
C VAL A 248 14.02 -22.14 12.99
N PRO A 249 13.50 -23.35 12.98
CA PRO A 249 14.27 -24.47 13.44
C PRO A 249 15.02 -25.02 12.24
N GLU A 250 16.34 -25.00 12.29
CA GLU A 250 17.21 -25.77 11.40
C GLU A 250 16.84 -25.72 9.91
N LYS A 251 16.86 -24.54 9.29
CA LYS A 251 16.62 -24.33 7.87
C LYS A 251 15.18 -24.50 7.35
N LYS A 252 14.18 -24.70 8.22
CA LYS A 252 12.78 -24.74 7.80
C LYS A 252 12.08 -23.45 8.18
N VAL A 253 11.70 -22.67 7.17
CA VAL A 253 10.84 -21.50 7.35
C VAL A 253 9.40 -21.96 7.51
N ARG A 254 8.76 -21.58 8.59
CA ARG A 254 7.32 -21.76 8.78
C ARG A 254 6.62 -20.43 8.61
N PHE A 255 5.68 -20.40 7.70
CA PHE A 255 4.74 -19.28 7.61
C PHE A 255 3.72 -19.38 8.73
N THR A 256 3.42 -18.26 9.36
CA THR A 256 2.22 -18.14 10.18
C THR A 256 1.02 -17.94 9.24
N THR A 257 0.52 -19.02 8.68
CA THR A 257 -0.80 -19.02 8.01
C THR A 257 -1.93 -19.12 9.03
N GLU A 258 -1.62 -19.58 10.24
CA GLU A 258 -2.58 -19.68 11.34
C GLU A 258 -2.62 -18.39 12.14
N GLU A 259 -3.83 -17.91 12.39
CA GLU A 259 -4.09 -16.88 13.39
C GLU A 259 -3.68 -17.46 14.76
N HIS A 260 -2.61 -16.95 15.34
CA HIS A 260 -2.31 -17.28 16.73
C HIS A 260 -3.50 -16.89 17.57
N LYS A 261 -4.08 -17.87 18.27
CA LYS A 261 -5.20 -17.63 19.19
C LYS A 261 -4.84 -16.47 20.10
N VAL A 262 -5.64 -15.42 20.03
CA VAL A 262 -5.45 -14.15 20.73
C VAL A 262 -5.23 -14.31 22.26
N GLY A 263 -5.50 -15.47 22.83
CA GLY A 263 -5.36 -15.75 24.25
C GLY A 263 -3.97 -16.04 24.80
N GLN A 264 -3.00 -16.47 23.97
CA GLN A 264 -1.71 -16.90 24.51
C GLN A 264 -0.69 -15.76 24.73
N TRP A 265 -0.82 -14.63 23.98
CA TRP A 265 0.14 -13.53 24.06
C TRP A 265 -0.54 -12.16 23.96
N PRO A 266 -1.34 -11.74 24.96
CA PRO A 266 -2.18 -10.54 24.85
C PRO A 266 -1.43 -9.20 24.71
N ARG A 267 -0.10 -9.22 24.75
CA ARG A 267 0.75 -8.03 24.66
C ARG A 267 1.68 -8.00 23.43
N ARG A 268 1.65 -9.02 22.59
CA ARG A 268 2.53 -9.12 21.40
C ARG A 268 1.73 -8.88 20.14
N ILE A 269 2.39 -8.29 19.13
CA ILE A 269 1.85 -8.09 17.79
C ILE A 269 2.54 -9.09 16.90
N VAL A 270 1.84 -10.13 16.47
CA VAL A 270 2.40 -11.25 15.70
C VAL A 270 1.84 -11.35 14.28
N ASN A 271 0.78 -10.61 13.99
CA ASN A 271 0.15 -10.55 12.68
C ASN A 271 -0.52 -9.19 12.43
N VAL A 272 -1.01 -8.97 11.21
CA VAL A 272 -1.65 -7.71 10.81
C VAL A 272 -2.95 -7.43 11.57
N THR A 273 -3.65 -8.45 12.07
CA THR A 273 -4.87 -8.27 12.90
C THR A 273 -4.52 -7.69 14.27
N ASP A 274 -3.49 -8.20 14.90
CA ASP A 274 -2.99 -7.67 16.19
C ASP A 274 -2.49 -6.24 16.03
N ALA A 275 -1.81 -5.95 14.91
CA ALA A 275 -1.34 -4.62 14.58
C ALA A 275 -2.53 -3.65 14.47
N LEU A 276 -3.57 -4.03 13.73
CA LEU A 276 -4.78 -3.23 13.58
C LEU A 276 -5.45 -2.94 14.92
N ALA A 277 -5.61 -3.95 15.78
CA ALA A 277 -6.19 -3.80 17.11
C ALA A 277 -5.37 -2.83 18.00
N ALA A 278 -4.03 -2.98 17.98
CA ALA A 278 -3.14 -2.10 18.73
C ALA A 278 -3.16 -0.65 18.23
N LEU A 279 -3.37 -0.42 16.93
CA LEU A 279 -3.47 0.90 16.31
C LEU A 279 -4.83 1.53 16.56
N THR A 280 -5.91 0.76 16.56
CA THR A 280 -7.27 1.24 16.88
C THR A 280 -7.29 1.93 18.25
N ALA A 281 -6.61 1.35 19.25
CA ALA A 281 -6.50 1.92 20.59
C ALA A 281 -5.70 3.23 20.66
N ARG A 282 -5.00 3.63 19.59
CA ARG A 282 -4.16 4.84 19.50
C ARG A 282 -4.75 5.91 18.59
N LEU A 283 -5.89 5.65 17.96
CA LEU A 283 -6.51 6.63 17.07
C LEU A 283 -6.89 7.89 17.86
N PRO A 284 -6.65 9.08 17.28
CA PRO A 284 -7.03 10.33 17.92
C PRO A 284 -8.55 10.40 18.03
N SER A 285 -9.04 10.92 19.17
CA SER A 285 -10.46 11.22 19.30
C SER A 285 -10.86 12.31 18.30
N LYS A 286 -12.03 12.12 17.64
CA LYS A 286 -12.58 13.09 16.68
C LYS A 286 -12.91 14.41 17.35
N LYS A 287 -12.00 15.39 17.29
CA LYS A 287 -12.22 16.74 17.87
C LYS A 287 -11.94 17.87 16.88
N SER A 288 -11.41 17.59 15.69
CA SER A 288 -10.98 18.61 14.73
C SER A 288 -12.02 18.83 13.64
N SER A 289 -12.09 20.08 13.14
CA SER A 289 -12.77 20.37 11.87
C SER A 289 -12.06 19.63 10.73
N TYR A 290 -12.80 19.24 9.73
CA TYR A 290 -12.27 18.52 8.55
C TYR A 290 -12.82 19.09 7.25
N ALA A 291 -12.02 19.01 6.18
CA ALA A 291 -12.37 19.52 4.85
C ALA A 291 -13.04 18.49 3.96
N ALA A 292 -12.93 17.20 4.28
CA ALA A 292 -13.53 16.12 3.52
C ALA A 292 -13.84 14.92 4.41
N ILE A 293 -14.67 14.01 3.90
CA ILE A 293 -15.03 12.74 4.55
C ILE A 293 -14.67 11.60 3.62
N PHE A 294 -13.88 10.64 4.13
CA PHE A 294 -13.70 9.33 3.54
C PHE A 294 -14.55 8.33 4.29
N THR A 295 -15.52 7.74 3.62
CA THR A 295 -16.30 6.61 4.18
C THR A 295 -15.84 5.34 3.48
N ILE A 296 -15.36 4.38 4.25
CA ILE A 296 -14.86 3.09 3.80
C ILE A 296 -15.82 2.01 4.28
N ASN A 297 -16.49 1.33 3.34
CA ASN A 297 -17.50 0.30 3.60
C ASN A 297 -16.95 -1.11 3.36
N GLY A 298 -15.65 -1.32 3.52
CA GLY A 298 -15.04 -2.63 3.31
C GLY A 298 -15.58 -3.62 4.33
N THR A 299 -16.35 -4.62 3.90
CA THR A 299 -16.63 -5.81 4.70
C THR A 299 -15.81 -6.98 4.14
N PRO A 300 -15.25 -7.84 4.99
CA PRO A 300 -14.69 -9.11 4.54
C PRO A 300 -15.87 -10.02 4.18
N SER A 301 -16.48 -9.80 3.01
CA SER A 301 -17.56 -10.67 2.59
C SER A 301 -17.00 -11.81 1.78
N GLY A 302 -17.23 -13.03 2.24
CA GLY A 302 -16.92 -14.25 1.48
C GLY A 302 -17.75 -14.41 0.20
N ASP A 303 -18.65 -13.46 -0.09
CA ASP A 303 -19.52 -13.44 -1.28
C ASP A 303 -18.97 -12.60 -2.44
N GLY A 304 -17.75 -12.10 -2.34
CA GLY A 304 -17.10 -11.32 -3.40
C GLY A 304 -17.60 -9.88 -3.54
N ARG A 305 -18.59 -9.45 -2.75
CA ARG A 305 -19.05 -8.05 -2.73
C ARG A 305 -18.17 -7.25 -1.80
N ARG A 306 -17.09 -6.72 -2.34
CA ARG A 306 -16.25 -5.76 -1.63
C ARG A 306 -16.97 -4.42 -1.66
N GLY A 307 -17.04 -3.76 -0.50
CA GLY A 307 -17.63 -2.44 -0.36
C GLY A 307 -16.94 -1.39 -1.23
N GLU A 308 -17.37 -0.15 -1.13
CA GLU A 308 -16.79 0.99 -1.82
C GLU A 308 -16.29 2.00 -0.80
N TYR A 309 -15.29 2.79 -1.16
CA TYR A 309 -15.06 4.02 -0.43
C TYR A 309 -15.75 5.20 -1.13
N LYS A 310 -16.23 6.17 -0.33
CA LYS A 310 -16.77 7.44 -0.81
C LYS A 310 -15.92 8.58 -0.27
N PHE A 311 -15.51 9.47 -1.17
CA PHE A 311 -14.85 10.73 -0.82
C PHE A 311 -15.79 11.89 -1.12
N VAL A 312 -16.06 12.70 -0.10
CA VAL A 312 -16.95 13.86 -0.23
C VAL A 312 -16.28 15.07 0.44
N LEU A 313 -16.14 16.16 -0.30
CA LEU A 313 -15.71 17.43 0.28
C LEU A 313 -16.74 17.87 1.33
N ALA A 314 -16.28 18.26 2.51
CA ALA A 314 -17.16 18.85 3.49
C ALA A 314 -17.63 20.21 2.95
N GLN A 315 -18.94 20.39 2.87
CA GLN A 315 -19.49 21.70 2.52
C GLN A 315 -18.97 22.71 3.54
N ALA A 316 -18.31 23.78 3.08
CA ALA A 316 -17.95 24.91 3.93
C ALA A 316 -19.22 25.31 4.69
N GLY A 317 -19.18 25.22 6.02
CA GLY A 317 -20.35 25.37 6.87
C GLY A 317 -21.08 26.67 6.64
N GLY A 318 -22.02 26.66 5.72
CA GLY A 318 -23.02 27.69 5.62
C GLY A 318 -23.86 27.63 6.88
N THR A 319 -23.61 28.56 7.80
CA THR A 319 -24.52 28.84 8.89
C THR A 319 -25.91 29.01 8.30
N ARG A 320 -26.76 27.99 8.41
CA ARG A 320 -28.19 28.12 8.13
C ARG A 320 -28.69 29.22 9.08
N ARG A 321 -28.67 30.49 8.62
CA ARG A 321 -29.45 31.54 9.23
C ARG A 321 -30.91 31.07 9.22
N LYS A 322 -31.41 30.59 10.37
CA LYS A 322 -32.82 30.40 10.60
C LYS A 322 -33.50 31.75 10.30
N LYS A 323 -34.10 31.89 9.10
CA LYS A 323 -35.03 32.96 8.82
C LYS A 323 -36.17 32.83 9.83
N ARG A 324 -36.13 33.64 10.92
CA ARG A 324 -37.29 33.85 11.79
C ARG A 324 -38.40 34.42 10.89
N ARG A 325 -39.37 33.61 10.55
CA ARG A 325 -40.64 34.08 10.01
C ARG A 325 -41.30 34.92 11.11
N ARG A 326 -41.25 36.24 10.98
CA ARG A 326 -42.13 37.15 11.70
C ARG A 326 -43.51 36.96 11.09
N THR A 327 -44.39 36.24 11.75
CA THR A 327 -45.84 36.30 11.53
C THR A 327 -46.32 37.65 12.05
N ARG A 328 -46.63 38.57 11.13
CA ARG A 328 -47.52 39.74 11.45
C ARG A 328 -48.93 39.18 11.61
N ARG A 329 -49.47 39.31 12.79
CA ARG A 329 -50.91 39.28 12.97
C ARG A 329 -51.46 40.65 12.58
N VAL A 330 -52.47 40.65 11.74
CA VAL A 330 -53.43 41.75 11.51
C VAL A 330 -54.61 41.41 12.38
#